data_c18fed60a39e636d7a04299af94dec10
#
_entry.id   c18fed60a39e636d7a04299af94dec10
#
_cell.length_a   1.000
_cell.length_b   1.000
_cell.length_c   1.000
_cell.angle_alpha   90.00
_cell.angle_beta   90.00
_cell.angle_gamma   90.00
#
_symmetry.space_group_name_H-M   'P 1'
#
loop_
_entity.id
_entity.type
_entity.pdbx_description
1 polymer ?
#
loop_
_entity_poly.entity_id
_entity_poly.type
_entity_poly.pdbx_seq_one_letter_code
_entity_poly.pdbx_strand_id
1 'polypeptide(L)'
;MKISACVTILFFVAIMPATAQVVETVAHVDIDKYTGRWYEIAAYPQRFQKGCHCTTADYTANEKGHLIVENTCNRDSVGGKQSSIKGKAIVMENSGNAKLKVRFFWPFSGKYWIVDLADDYSYAVVSHPNKKSLWILSRTPKMEESVYREILARLRDKGYDLTKLYVTKQG
;
A
#
# COMPACT_ATOMS: atom_id res chain seq x y z
N MET A 1 66.63 24.46 19.37
CA MET A 1 65.99 23.25 18.80
C MET A 1 64.54 23.22 19.24
N LYS A 2 63.59 23.62 18.33
CA LYS A 2 62.15 23.70 18.65
C LYS A 2 61.47 22.43 18.09
N ILE A 3 60.94 21.63 18.97
CA ILE A 3 60.20 20.41 18.59
C ILE A 3 58.74 20.83 18.44
N SER A 4 58.26 20.80 17.19
CA SER A 4 56.86 21.07 16.87
C SER A 4 56.07 19.78 17.01
N ALA A 5 55.19 19.71 18.00
CA ALA A 5 54.30 18.56 18.18
C ALA A 5 53.10 18.69 17.23
N CYS A 6 53.03 17.79 16.28
CA CYS A 6 51.87 17.67 15.36
C CYS A 6 50.78 16.87 16.05
N VAL A 7 49.67 17.51 16.44
CA VAL A 7 48.51 16.84 17.04
C VAL A 7 47.61 16.37 15.90
N THR A 8 47.58 15.07 15.65
CA THR A 8 46.68 14.43 14.68
C THR A 8 45.33 14.17 15.35
N ILE A 9 44.31 14.97 14.97
CA ILE A 9 42.95 14.79 15.44
C ILE A 9 42.30 13.66 14.57
N LEU A 10 42.11 12.50 15.15
CA LEU A 10 41.32 11.42 14.53
C LEU A 10 39.82 11.73 14.66
N PHE A 11 39.17 12.03 13.54
CA PHE A 11 37.73 12.10 13.47
C PHE A 11 37.16 10.67 13.47
N PHE A 12 36.51 10.26 14.56
CA PHE A 12 35.77 9.03 14.64
C PHE A 12 34.37 9.26 13.98
N VAL A 13 34.20 8.83 12.73
CA VAL A 13 32.88 8.79 12.09
C VAL A 13 32.11 7.60 12.66
N ALA A 14 31.17 7.88 13.55
CA ALA A 14 30.25 6.87 14.05
C ALA A 14 29.29 6.45 12.90
N ILE A 15 29.52 5.29 12.33
CA ILE A 15 28.59 4.66 11.39
C ILE A 15 27.39 4.15 12.21
N MET A 16 26.28 4.93 12.23
CA MET A 16 25.02 4.44 12.80
C MET A 16 24.46 3.36 11.86
N PRO A 17 24.11 2.15 12.38
CA PRO A 17 23.46 1.15 11.56
C PRO A 17 22.10 1.71 11.12
N ALA A 18 21.83 1.70 9.81
CA ALA A 18 20.51 1.98 9.26
C ALA A 18 19.58 0.87 9.72
N THR A 19 18.79 1.11 10.76
CA THR A 19 17.73 0.21 11.17
C THR A 19 16.71 0.15 10.05
N ALA A 20 16.51 -1.02 9.43
CA ALA A 20 15.47 -1.22 8.45
C ALA A 20 14.12 -0.87 9.11
N GLN A 21 13.49 0.24 8.65
CA GLN A 21 12.25 0.72 9.22
C GLN A 21 11.16 -0.33 8.97
N VAL A 22 10.69 -0.94 10.06
CA VAL A 22 9.59 -1.91 10.02
C VAL A 22 8.34 -1.18 9.52
N VAL A 23 7.65 -1.77 8.54
CA VAL A 23 6.37 -1.20 8.07
C VAL A 23 5.33 -1.37 9.17
N GLU A 24 4.83 -0.26 9.68
CA GLU A 24 3.76 -0.23 10.66
C GLU A 24 2.39 -0.26 9.94
N THR A 25 1.45 -1.00 10.51
CA THR A 25 0.05 -1.03 10.08
C THR A 25 -0.80 -0.18 11.02
N VAL A 26 -2.02 0.14 10.59
CA VAL A 26 -3.03 0.65 11.53
C VAL A 26 -3.27 -0.37 12.64
N ALA A 27 -3.70 0.10 13.81
CA ALA A 27 -3.85 -0.76 14.99
C ALA A 27 -4.97 -1.80 14.83
N HIS A 28 -6.08 -1.39 14.21
CA HIS A 28 -7.25 -2.24 14.01
C HIS A 28 -8.01 -1.89 12.73
N VAL A 29 -8.62 -2.91 12.12
CA VAL A 29 -9.53 -2.76 10.97
C VAL A 29 -10.83 -3.52 11.27
N ASP A 30 -11.95 -2.81 11.25
CA ASP A 30 -13.27 -3.40 11.23
C ASP A 30 -13.51 -3.99 9.82
N ILE A 31 -13.57 -5.30 9.75
CA ILE A 31 -13.68 -6.01 8.47
C ILE A 31 -15.00 -5.71 7.77
N ASP A 32 -16.09 -5.55 8.51
CA ASP A 32 -17.41 -5.28 7.92
C ASP A 32 -17.43 -3.90 7.26
N LYS A 33 -16.82 -2.89 7.89
CA LYS A 33 -16.63 -1.57 7.29
C LYS A 33 -15.66 -1.58 6.12
N TYR A 34 -14.68 -2.51 6.13
CA TYR A 34 -13.69 -2.61 5.05
C TYR A 34 -14.25 -3.29 3.80
N THR A 35 -15.32 -4.09 3.91
CA THR A 35 -16.00 -4.72 2.75
C THR A 35 -16.56 -3.69 1.78
N GLY A 36 -17.00 -4.16 0.60
CA GLY A 36 -17.50 -3.32 -0.49
C GLY A 36 -16.41 -2.87 -1.46
N ARG A 37 -16.75 -1.85 -2.24
CA ARG A 37 -15.90 -1.35 -3.34
C ARG A 37 -14.88 -0.33 -2.88
N TRP A 38 -13.67 -0.48 -3.43
CA TRP A 38 -12.58 0.47 -3.37
C TRP A 38 -12.10 0.81 -4.77
N TYR A 39 -11.88 2.10 -5.05
CA TYR A 39 -11.28 2.60 -6.27
C TYR A 39 -9.79 2.85 -6.04
N GLU A 40 -8.95 2.37 -6.94
CA GLU A 40 -7.51 2.67 -6.91
C GLU A 40 -7.29 4.11 -7.39
N ILE A 41 -6.78 4.97 -6.52
CA ILE A 41 -6.48 6.38 -6.84
C ILE A 41 -5.05 6.51 -7.37
N ALA A 42 -4.10 5.84 -6.72
CA ALA A 42 -2.72 5.79 -7.15
C ALA A 42 -2.05 4.50 -6.69
N ALA A 43 -1.03 4.06 -7.40
CA ALA A 43 -0.29 2.84 -7.07
C ALA A 43 1.18 2.92 -7.48
N TYR A 44 2.01 2.03 -6.93
CA TYR A 44 3.29 1.70 -7.53
C TYR A 44 3.08 0.76 -8.71
N PRO A 45 3.88 0.89 -9.80
CA PRO A 45 3.74 0.04 -10.97
C PRO A 45 3.82 -1.45 -10.62
N GLN A 46 2.82 -2.20 -11.05
CA GLN A 46 2.77 -3.66 -10.92
C GLN A 46 2.68 -4.30 -12.31
N ARG A 47 3.50 -5.35 -12.57
CA ARG A 47 3.52 -6.01 -13.89
C ARG A 47 2.13 -6.55 -14.29
N PHE A 48 1.38 -7.07 -13.33
CA PHE A 48 0.04 -7.64 -13.57
C PHE A 48 -1.05 -6.58 -13.82
N GLN A 49 -0.80 -5.30 -13.44
CA GLN A 49 -1.69 -4.16 -13.66
C GLN A 49 -1.30 -3.30 -14.87
N LYS A 50 -0.29 -3.72 -15.65
CA LYS A 50 0.14 -2.96 -16.84
C LYS A 50 -1.04 -2.78 -17.80
N GLY A 51 -1.32 -1.53 -18.21
CA GLY A 51 -2.45 -1.18 -19.08
C GLY A 51 -3.82 -1.17 -18.39
N CYS A 52 -3.88 -1.28 -17.04
CA CYS A 52 -5.13 -1.16 -16.31
C CYS A 52 -5.52 0.31 -16.08
N HIS A 53 -6.80 0.61 -16.31
CA HIS A 53 -7.51 1.85 -15.99
C HIS A 53 -8.79 1.50 -15.24
N CYS A 54 -9.41 2.45 -14.55
CA CYS A 54 -10.64 2.24 -13.78
C CYS A 54 -10.53 1.04 -12.83
N THR A 55 -9.35 0.90 -12.18
CA THR A 55 -9.08 -0.24 -11.31
C THR A 55 -9.90 -0.14 -10.04
N THR A 56 -10.60 -1.24 -9.70
CA THR A 56 -11.36 -1.39 -8.45
C THR A 56 -11.01 -2.71 -7.76
N ALA A 57 -11.26 -2.75 -6.45
CA ALA A 57 -11.21 -3.95 -5.62
C ALA A 57 -12.52 -4.06 -4.83
N ASP A 58 -13.28 -5.12 -5.05
CA ASP A 58 -14.51 -5.41 -4.34
C ASP A 58 -14.26 -6.51 -3.32
N TYR A 59 -14.46 -6.20 -2.03
CA TYR A 59 -14.30 -7.15 -0.93
C TYR A 59 -15.66 -7.61 -0.42
N THR A 60 -15.84 -8.93 -0.31
CA THR A 60 -17.06 -9.55 0.22
C THR A 60 -16.68 -10.54 1.32
N ALA A 61 -17.31 -10.43 2.48
CA ALA A 61 -17.16 -11.42 3.55
C ALA A 61 -17.75 -12.76 3.10
N ASN A 62 -17.12 -13.85 3.53
CA ASN A 62 -17.62 -15.17 3.25
C ASN A 62 -17.87 -15.92 4.57
N GLU A 63 -18.77 -16.90 4.55
CA GLU A 63 -19.19 -17.69 5.70
C GLU A 63 -18.05 -18.45 6.40
N LYS A 64 -16.88 -18.60 5.73
CA LYS A 64 -15.70 -19.31 6.24
C LYS A 64 -14.68 -18.37 6.93
N GLY A 65 -15.06 -17.12 7.24
CA GLY A 65 -14.23 -16.17 7.98
C GLY A 65 -13.06 -15.56 7.19
N HIS A 66 -13.10 -15.59 5.85
CA HIS A 66 -12.16 -14.87 5.00
C HIS A 66 -12.90 -13.96 4.00
N LEU A 67 -12.19 -13.02 3.40
CA LEU A 67 -12.74 -12.15 2.39
C LEU A 67 -12.51 -12.74 0.98
N ILE A 68 -13.50 -12.63 0.13
CA ILE A 68 -13.31 -12.75 -1.32
C ILE A 68 -12.96 -11.35 -1.82
N VAL A 69 -11.94 -11.23 -2.65
CA VAL A 69 -11.57 -10.00 -3.33
C VAL A 69 -11.69 -10.20 -4.83
N GLU A 70 -12.41 -9.31 -5.49
CA GLU A 70 -12.46 -9.23 -6.94
C GLU A 70 -11.82 -7.92 -7.40
N ASN A 71 -10.67 -8.02 -8.07
CA ASN A 71 -10.04 -6.88 -8.71
C ASN A 71 -10.51 -6.79 -10.16
N THR A 72 -10.92 -5.59 -10.56
CA THR A 72 -11.41 -5.31 -11.91
C THR A 72 -10.68 -4.11 -12.49
N CYS A 73 -10.38 -4.14 -13.78
CA CYS A 73 -9.89 -2.97 -14.50
C CYS A 73 -10.31 -2.99 -15.97
N ASN A 74 -10.26 -1.83 -16.63
CA ASN A 74 -10.40 -1.68 -18.06
C ASN A 74 -9.02 -1.72 -18.72
N ARG A 75 -8.84 -2.52 -19.76
CA ARG A 75 -7.54 -2.71 -20.44
C ARG A 75 -7.28 -1.58 -21.43
N ASP A 76 -6.06 -1.05 -21.40
CA ASP A 76 -5.45 -0.11 -22.34
C ASP A 76 -6.09 1.29 -22.42
N SER A 77 -7.33 1.45 -21.95
CA SER A 77 -8.01 2.75 -21.87
C SER A 77 -9.15 2.72 -20.86
N VAL A 78 -9.67 3.90 -20.49
CA VAL A 78 -10.85 4.05 -19.61
C VAL A 78 -12.09 3.35 -20.19
N GLY A 79 -12.28 3.39 -21.51
CA GLY A 79 -13.35 2.69 -22.23
C GLY A 79 -12.98 1.29 -22.71
N GLY A 80 -11.84 0.77 -22.29
CA GLY A 80 -11.32 -0.52 -22.75
C GLY A 80 -12.10 -1.72 -22.24
N LYS A 81 -11.74 -2.89 -22.74
CA LYS A 81 -12.39 -4.16 -22.32
C LYS A 81 -12.15 -4.42 -20.83
N GLN A 82 -13.20 -4.69 -20.10
CA GLN A 82 -13.13 -5.05 -18.69
C GLN A 82 -12.47 -6.42 -18.50
N SER A 83 -11.60 -6.51 -17.48
CA SER A 83 -10.93 -7.72 -17.05
C SER A 83 -11.03 -7.80 -15.53
N SER A 84 -11.34 -8.98 -14.99
CA SER A 84 -11.40 -9.20 -13.54
C SER A 84 -10.65 -10.44 -13.12
N ILE A 85 -10.28 -10.48 -11.84
CA ILE A 85 -9.66 -11.63 -11.19
C ILE A 85 -10.18 -11.74 -9.75
N LYS A 86 -10.58 -12.94 -9.36
CA LYS A 86 -11.04 -13.24 -7.99
C LYS A 86 -9.96 -13.94 -7.20
N GLY A 87 -9.87 -13.58 -5.93
CA GLY A 87 -8.93 -14.17 -4.98
C GLY A 87 -9.53 -14.26 -3.57
N LYS A 88 -8.73 -14.79 -2.66
CA LYS A 88 -9.06 -14.87 -1.24
C LYS A 88 -8.10 -13.98 -0.46
N ALA A 89 -8.64 -13.16 0.45
CA ALA A 89 -7.89 -12.40 1.41
C ALA A 89 -8.15 -12.98 2.81
N ILE A 90 -7.09 -13.47 3.44
CA ILE A 90 -7.12 -14.15 4.74
C ILE A 90 -6.49 -13.20 5.74
N VAL A 91 -7.23 -12.85 6.79
CA VAL A 91 -6.72 -12.05 7.90
C VAL A 91 -5.67 -12.84 8.66
N MET A 92 -4.54 -12.21 8.96
CA MET A 92 -3.48 -12.80 9.78
C MET A 92 -3.82 -12.62 11.26
N GLU A 93 -3.63 -13.66 12.05
CA GLU A 93 -3.85 -13.64 13.49
C GLU A 93 -2.99 -12.56 14.19
N ASN A 94 -3.48 -12.04 15.29
CA ASN A 94 -2.80 -11.05 16.14
C ASN A 94 -2.34 -9.78 15.39
N SER A 95 -3.07 -9.38 14.35
CA SER A 95 -2.74 -8.22 13.52
C SER A 95 -3.74 -7.06 13.62
N GLY A 96 -4.73 -7.15 14.50
CA GLY A 96 -5.84 -6.19 14.52
C GLY A 96 -6.60 -6.13 13.19
N ASN A 97 -6.61 -7.22 12.41
CA ASN A 97 -7.15 -7.34 11.05
C ASN A 97 -6.44 -6.46 10.01
N ALA A 98 -5.35 -5.76 10.37
CA ALA A 98 -4.65 -4.85 9.46
C ALA A 98 -3.65 -5.54 8.53
N LYS A 99 -3.37 -6.83 8.74
CA LYS A 99 -2.48 -7.63 7.87
C LYS A 99 -3.25 -8.78 7.26
N LEU A 100 -3.28 -8.81 5.94
CA LEU A 100 -3.94 -9.86 5.18
C LEU A 100 -2.94 -10.57 4.27
N LYS A 101 -3.27 -11.80 3.93
CA LYS A 101 -2.60 -12.62 2.91
C LYS A 101 -3.56 -12.82 1.76
N VAL A 102 -3.26 -12.20 0.61
CA VAL A 102 -4.12 -12.26 -0.58
C VAL A 102 -3.58 -13.29 -1.56
N ARG A 103 -4.46 -14.16 -2.07
CA ARG A 103 -4.13 -15.22 -3.02
C ARG A 103 -5.09 -15.18 -4.20
N PHE A 104 -4.55 -14.91 -5.37
CA PHE A 104 -5.27 -15.02 -6.64
C PHE A 104 -5.04 -16.37 -7.31
N PHE A 105 -3.82 -16.90 -7.23
CA PHE A 105 -3.45 -18.19 -7.81
C PHE A 105 -2.70 -19.05 -6.79
N TRP A 106 -3.09 -20.30 -6.63
CA TRP A 106 -2.33 -21.25 -5.82
C TRP A 106 -1.03 -21.65 -6.55
N PRO A 107 0.13 -21.76 -5.87
CA PRO A 107 0.38 -21.57 -4.44
C PRO A 107 0.75 -20.13 -4.04
N PHE A 108 0.75 -19.17 -4.95
CA PHE A 108 1.27 -17.83 -4.74
C PHE A 108 0.33 -16.95 -3.91
N SER A 109 0.89 -16.22 -2.97
CA SER A 109 0.16 -15.24 -2.17
C SER A 109 1.00 -13.99 -1.91
N GLY A 110 0.34 -12.83 -1.89
CA GLY A 110 0.93 -11.53 -1.53
C GLY A 110 0.56 -11.11 -0.10
N LYS A 111 1.48 -10.41 0.56
CA LYS A 111 1.19 -9.71 1.81
C LYS A 111 0.51 -8.39 1.49
N TYR A 112 -0.59 -8.10 2.18
CA TYR A 112 -1.44 -6.94 2.01
C TYR A 112 -1.61 -6.29 3.39
N TRP A 113 -0.87 -5.23 3.67
CA TRP A 113 -0.83 -4.56 4.96
C TRP A 113 -1.46 -3.19 4.85
N ILE A 114 -2.48 -2.92 5.66
CA ILE A 114 -3.17 -1.64 5.72
C ILE A 114 -2.34 -0.73 6.61
N VAL A 115 -1.67 0.27 6.01
CA VAL A 115 -0.67 1.13 6.65
C VAL A 115 -1.20 2.53 6.96
N ASP A 116 -2.35 2.88 6.40
CA ASP A 116 -3.11 4.09 6.68
C ASP A 116 -4.59 3.84 6.35
N LEU A 117 -5.51 4.39 7.13
CA LEU A 117 -6.94 4.19 6.98
C LEU A 117 -7.67 5.39 7.59
N ALA A 118 -8.63 5.95 6.88
CA ALA A 118 -9.52 6.97 7.44
C ALA A 118 -10.43 6.38 8.51
N ASP A 119 -10.73 7.15 9.56
CA ASP A 119 -11.63 6.72 10.63
C ASP A 119 -13.04 6.39 10.12
N ASP A 120 -13.50 7.12 9.10
CA ASP A 120 -14.76 6.90 8.39
C ASP A 120 -14.68 5.87 7.26
N TYR A 121 -13.51 5.26 7.06
CA TYR A 121 -13.24 4.30 5.97
C TYR A 121 -13.40 4.89 4.55
N SER A 122 -13.28 6.20 4.38
CA SER A 122 -13.35 6.86 3.07
C SER A 122 -12.13 6.58 2.19
N TYR A 123 -10.95 6.34 2.78
CA TYR A 123 -9.75 5.90 2.07
C TYR A 123 -8.98 4.83 2.86
N ALA A 124 -8.15 4.08 2.15
CA ALA A 124 -7.17 3.16 2.73
C ALA A 124 -5.86 3.21 1.94
N VAL A 125 -4.73 3.04 2.64
CA VAL A 125 -3.43 2.84 2.00
C VAL A 125 -2.91 1.46 2.33
N VAL A 126 -2.54 0.75 1.29
CA VAL A 126 -2.10 -0.64 1.38
C VAL A 126 -0.69 -0.80 0.86
N SER A 127 0.11 -1.55 1.57
CA SER A 127 1.50 -1.80 1.21
C SER A 127 1.91 -3.25 1.42
N HIS A 128 2.94 -3.66 0.69
CA HIS A 128 3.72 -4.85 1.03
C HIS A 128 4.76 -4.47 2.10
N PRO A 129 5.12 -5.36 3.08
CA PRO A 129 6.06 -5.05 4.15
C PRO A 129 7.47 -4.66 3.70
N ASN A 130 7.86 -4.93 2.45
CA ASN A 130 9.13 -4.49 1.89
C ASN A 130 9.04 -3.15 1.13
N LYS A 131 7.90 -2.46 1.19
CA LYS A 131 7.60 -1.18 0.50
C LYS A 131 7.76 -1.23 -1.04
N LYS A 132 7.81 -2.42 -1.65
CA LYS A 132 7.91 -2.55 -3.13
C LYS A 132 6.57 -2.46 -3.85
N SER A 133 5.47 -2.50 -3.10
CA SER A 133 4.11 -2.32 -3.62
C SER A 133 3.35 -1.38 -2.70
N LEU A 134 2.57 -0.49 -3.29
CA LEU A 134 1.77 0.52 -2.60
C LEU A 134 0.52 0.81 -3.42
N TRP A 135 -0.62 0.94 -2.75
CA TRP A 135 -1.90 1.35 -3.35
C TRP A 135 -2.57 2.36 -2.43
N ILE A 136 -3.09 3.44 -3.01
CA ILE A 136 -3.98 4.40 -2.37
C ILE A 136 -5.37 4.13 -2.91
N LEU A 137 -6.28 3.79 -2.02
CA LEU A 137 -7.64 3.37 -2.32
C LEU A 137 -8.64 4.39 -1.76
N SER A 138 -9.77 4.57 -2.44
CA SER A 138 -10.86 5.46 -2.01
C SER A 138 -12.21 4.79 -2.21
N ARG A 139 -13.22 5.22 -1.44
CA ARG A 139 -14.62 4.79 -1.65
C ARG A 139 -15.26 5.46 -2.87
N THR A 140 -14.66 6.52 -3.38
CA THR A 140 -15.11 7.24 -4.57
C THR A 140 -14.04 7.20 -5.67
N PRO A 141 -14.42 7.26 -6.95
CA PRO A 141 -13.45 7.24 -8.05
C PRO A 141 -12.57 8.50 -8.10
N LYS A 142 -12.94 9.55 -7.38
CA LYS A 142 -12.19 10.79 -7.26
C LYS A 142 -11.95 11.10 -5.78
N MET A 143 -10.70 11.34 -5.42
CA MET A 143 -10.29 11.74 -4.07
C MET A 143 -10.07 13.25 -4.03
N GLU A 144 -10.46 13.89 -2.92
CA GLU A 144 -10.18 15.30 -2.68
C GLU A 144 -8.66 15.55 -2.61
N GLU A 145 -8.21 16.60 -3.28
CA GLU A 145 -6.78 16.93 -3.42
C GLU A 145 -6.10 17.18 -2.08
N SER A 146 -6.80 17.78 -1.10
CA SER A 146 -6.30 17.98 0.26
C SER A 146 -6.01 16.66 0.96
N VAL A 147 -6.94 15.71 0.90
CA VAL A 147 -6.82 14.37 1.48
C VAL A 147 -5.67 13.61 0.82
N TYR A 148 -5.58 13.67 -0.52
CA TYR A 148 -4.49 13.03 -1.25
C TYR A 148 -3.12 13.55 -0.82
N ARG A 149 -2.96 14.88 -0.72
CA ARG A 149 -1.70 15.51 -0.25
C ARG A 149 -1.33 15.12 1.18
N GLU A 150 -2.29 15.04 2.08
CA GLU A 150 -2.06 14.58 3.45
C GLU A 150 -1.58 13.13 3.49
N ILE A 151 -2.20 12.24 2.70
CA ILE A 151 -1.74 10.85 2.56
C ILE A 151 -0.29 10.82 2.07
N LEU A 152 0.04 11.61 1.03
CA LEU A 152 1.41 11.68 0.49
C LEU A 152 2.42 12.17 1.53
N ALA A 153 2.05 13.16 2.37
CA ALA A 153 2.92 13.63 3.44
C ALA A 153 3.21 12.51 4.45
N ARG A 154 2.18 11.82 4.95
CA ARG A 154 2.35 10.67 5.87
C ARG A 154 3.16 9.53 5.25
N LEU A 155 2.98 9.25 3.97
CA LEU A 155 3.75 8.22 3.26
C LEU A 155 5.23 8.60 3.15
N ARG A 156 5.54 9.87 2.90
CA ARG A 156 6.91 10.39 2.88
C ARG A 156 7.57 10.19 4.25
N ASP A 157 6.89 10.56 5.34
CA ASP A 157 7.39 10.42 6.71
C ASP A 157 7.61 8.94 7.07
N LYS A 158 6.79 8.04 6.54
CA LYS A 158 6.95 6.58 6.64
C LYS A 158 8.04 6.02 5.69
N GLY A 159 8.74 6.87 4.93
CA GLY A 159 9.85 6.49 4.06
C GLY A 159 9.43 5.75 2.77
N TYR A 160 8.27 6.08 2.20
CA TYR A 160 7.87 5.61 0.87
C TYR A 160 8.43 6.53 -0.21
N ASP A 161 8.83 5.96 -1.34
CA ASP A 161 9.34 6.68 -2.50
C ASP A 161 8.19 7.17 -3.38
N LEU A 162 7.75 8.41 -3.15
CA LEU A 162 6.61 8.99 -3.86
C LEU A 162 6.84 9.16 -5.38
N THR A 163 8.09 9.15 -5.84
CA THR A 163 8.40 9.27 -7.29
C THR A 163 7.94 8.07 -8.10
N LYS A 164 7.66 6.93 -7.43
CA LYS A 164 7.14 5.71 -8.03
C LYS A 164 5.61 5.68 -8.16
N LEU A 165 4.91 6.60 -7.48
CA LEU A 165 3.45 6.63 -7.57
C LEU A 165 3.01 7.13 -8.94
N TYR A 166 2.09 6.41 -9.56
CA TYR A 166 1.31 6.90 -10.69
C TYR A 166 -0.17 7.01 -10.29
N VAL A 167 -0.85 8.00 -10.82
CA VAL A 167 -2.29 8.19 -10.60
C VAL A 167 -3.06 7.32 -11.58
N THR A 168 -3.96 6.49 -11.04
CA THR A 168 -4.81 5.61 -11.85
C THR A 168 -5.92 6.44 -12.48
N LYS A 169 -6.08 6.36 -13.81
CA LYS A 169 -7.19 7.02 -14.49
C LYS A 169 -8.48 6.28 -14.17
N GLN A 170 -9.39 6.99 -13.51
CA GLN A 170 -10.77 6.59 -13.30
C GLN A 170 -11.67 7.22 -14.37
N GLY A 171 -12.79 6.59 -14.69
CA GLY A 171 -13.77 7.09 -15.67
C GLY A 171 -14.61 8.25 -15.15
#